data_1deb50ec2a3bba2e78c95c025e2395fe
#
_entry.id   1deb50ec2a3bba2e78c95c025e2395fe
#
_cell.length_a   1.000
_cell.length_b   1.000
_cell.length_c   1.000
_cell.angle_alpha   90.00
_cell.angle_beta   90.00
_cell.angle_gamma   90.00
#
_symmetry.space_group_name_H-M   'P 1'
#
loop_
_entity.id
_entity.type
_entity.pdbx_description
1 polymer ?
#
loop_
_entity_poly.entity_id
_entity_poly.type
_entity_poly.pdbx_seq_one_letter_code
_entity_poly.pdbx_strand_id
1 'polypeptide(L)'
;MAYTKADLKHDLAAMGLTGTETILIHSSMKSIGPVEGGADTVLDALMEFFAEGLLLLPTHTWRFINEENRVFDVRRSPCCVGILPELFRQRPGVVRSLHPTHSMAAYGKGAAAYLEGELDANTPCTPGGCYDRLRAAHGKVLLLGVTHARNTFIHSVEEVLNVPNRLTDKPLQLTVVDEAGAQHTVYMRRHYNAQQPHISEDFVKLEQAYLDCGAARNTKFGDASCILCDAEGLFRVTRHVLAPNPEAFVTEPIIPPERWQKIIL
;
A
#
# COMPACT_ATOMS: atom_id res chain seq x y z
N MET A 1 -28.33 9.79 -3.41
CA MET A 1 -28.46 8.64 -4.34
C MET A 1 -27.26 7.73 -4.11
N ALA A 2 -27.39 6.44 -4.38
CA ALA A 2 -26.23 5.54 -4.33
C ALA A 2 -25.42 5.68 -5.63
N TYR A 3 -24.10 5.54 -5.53
CA TYR A 3 -23.20 5.57 -6.69
C TYR A 3 -23.33 4.28 -7.50
N THR A 4 -23.38 4.41 -8.81
CA THR A 4 -23.32 3.29 -9.75
C THR A 4 -21.85 2.97 -10.12
N LYS A 5 -21.62 1.80 -10.75
CA LYS A 5 -20.32 1.46 -11.32
C LYS A 5 -19.84 2.51 -12.33
N ALA A 6 -20.75 3.07 -13.13
CA ALA A 6 -20.42 4.11 -14.11
C ALA A 6 -19.94 5.39 -13.44
N ASP A 7 -20.59 5.82 -12.36
CA ASP A 7 -20.16 7.01 -11.59
C ASP A 7 -18.74 6.82 -11.02
N LEU A 8 -18.46 5.66 -10.45
CA LEU A 8 -17.16 5.34 -9.89
C LEU A 8 -16.05 5.30 -10.96
N LYS A 9 -16.33 4.74 -12.14
CA LYS A 9 -15.40 4.78 -13.28
C LYS A 9 -15.20 6.19 -13.82
N HIS A 10 -16.24 7.02 -13.82
CA HIS A 10 -16.15 8.43 -14.17
C HIS A 10 -15.21 9.18 -13.21
N ASP A 11 -15.33 8.93 -11.90
CA ASP A 11 -14.46 9.55 -10.89
C ASP A 11 -12.98 9.20 -11.11
N LEU A 12 -12.66 7.92 -11.43
CA LEU A 12 -11.29 7.51 -11.77
C LEU A 12 -10.76 8.27 -12.99
N ALA A 13 -11.57 8.42 -14.03
CA ALA A 13 -11.19 9.20 -15.21
C ALA A 13 -11.03 10.70 -14.89
N ALA A 14 -11.88 11.25 -14.02
CA ALA A 14 -11.80 12.64 -13.55
C ALA A 14 -10.53 12.90 -12.71
N MET A 15 -9.95 11.86 -12.10
CA MET A 15 -8.61 11.93 -11.49
C MET A 15 -7.48 12.01 -12.52
N GLY A 16 -7.76 12.00 -13.82
CA GLY A 16 -6.76 11.95 -14.89
C GLY A 16 -6.10 10.59 -15.04
N LEU A 17 -6.74 9.53 -14.53
CA LEU A 17 -6.30 8.15 -14.74
C LEU A 17 -6.84 7.63 -16.08
N THR A 18 -6.07 6.77 -16.73
CA THR A 18 -6.38 6.20 -18.06
C THR A 18 -6.73 4.71 -18.00
N GLY A 19 -6.47 4.08 -16.84
CA GLY A 19 -6.67 2.64 -16.67
C GLY A 19 -5.47 1.78 -17.10
N THR A 20 -4.38 2.42 -17.56
CA THR A 20 -3.14 1.72 -17.96
C THR A 20 -2.02 1.80 -16.90
N GLU A 21 -2.28 2.51 -15.82
CA GLU A 21 -1.32 2.72 -14.75
C GLU A 21 -1.08 1.43 -13.94
N THR A 22 0.11 1.35 -13.33
CA THR A 22 0.35 0.52 -12.15
C THR A 22 -0.08 1.33 -10.94
N ILE A 23 -1.10 0.89 -10.21
CA ILE A 23 -1.68 1.65 -9.10
C ILE A 23 -1.90 0.79 -7.85
N LEU A 24 -1.38 1.27 -6.72
CA LEU A 24 -1.62 0.71 -5.39
C LEU A 24 -2.74 1.50 -4.70
N ILE A 25 -3.80 0.81 -4.26
CA ILE A 25 -4.95 1.45 -3.62
C ILE A 25 -5.05 1.05 -2.14
N HIS A 26 -4.88 2.01 -1.24
CA HIS A 26 -5.30 1.90 0.15
C HIS A 26 -6.71 2.47 0.28
N SER A 27 -7.64 1.76 0.94
CA SER A 27 -9.05 2.12 0.83
C SER A 27 -9.84 2.01 2.12
N SER A 28 -10.90 2.84 2.19
CA SER A 28 -11.98 2.75 3.17
C SER A 28 -13.32 2.65 2.44
N MET A 29 -13.93 1.47 2.39
CA MET A 29 -15.27 1.29 1.77
C MET A 29 -16.31 2.23 2.39
N LYS A 30 -16.24 2.43 3.71
CA LYS A 30 -17.20 3.29 4.43
C LYS A 30 -17.16 4.74 3.96
N SER A 31 -16.02 5.24 3.52
CA SER A 31 -15.85 6.64 3.10
C SER A 31 -16.45 6.93 1.72
N ILE A 32 -16.67 5.90 0.88
CA ILE A 32 -17.18 6.05 -0.49
C ILE A 32 -18.64 6.53 -0.51
N GLY A 33 -19.36 6.32 0.58
CA GLY A 33 -20.81 6.57 0.65
C GLY A 33 -21.63 5.37 0.14
N PRO A 34 -22.92 5.57 -0.10
CA PRO A 34 -23.80 4.51 -0.59
C PRO A 34 -23.43 4.12 -2.03
N VAL A 35 -23.19 2.82 -2.28
CA VAL A 35 -22.90 2.26 -3.61
C VAL A 35 -23.92 1.16 -3.93
N GLU A 36 -24.49 1.17 -5.12
CA GLU A 36 -25.37 0.10 -5.60
C GLU A 36 -24.58 -1.22 -5.69
N GLY A 37 -25.03 -2.27 -5.00
CA GLY A 37 -24.28 -3.52 -4.92
C GLY A 37 -23.05 -3.50 -4.00
N GLY A 38 -22.79 -2.38 -3.32
CA GLY A 38 -21.78 -2.28 -2.28
C GLY A 38 -20.34 -2.49 -2.74
N ALA A 39 -19.57 -3.25 -1.96
CA ALA A 39 -18.15 -3.48 -2.20
C ALA A 39 -17.86 -4.21 -3.53
N ASP A 40 -18.77 -5.07 -3.97
CA ASP A 40 -18.64 -5.80 -5.23
C ASP A 40 -18.64 -4.85 -6.43
N THR A 41 -19.52 -3.86 -6.44
CA THR A 41 -19.58 -2.83 -7.50
C THR A 41 -18.35 -1.94 -7.50
N VAL A 42 -17.81 -1.60 -6.32
CA VAL A 42 -16.53 -0.85 -6.23
C VAL A 42 -15.41 -1.66 -6.86
N LEU A 43 -15.29 -2.95 -6.52
CA LEU A 43 -14.26 -3.82 -7.09
C LEU A 43 -14.43 -4.04 -8.59
N ASP A 44 -15.67 -4.20 -9.07
CA ASP A 44 -15.95 -4.30 -10.50
C ASP A 44 -15.53 -3.01 -11.24
N ALA A 45 -15.83 -1.84 -10.68
CA ALA A 45 -15.41 -0.55 -11.27
C ALA A 45 -13.90 -0.44 -11.38
N LEU A 46 -13.17 -0.78 -10.29
CA LEU A 46 -11.71 -0.75 -10.26
C LEU A 46 -11.10 -1.78 -11.24
N MET A 47 -11.56 -3.02 -11.21
CA MET A 47 -11.01 -4.09 -12.06
C MET A 47 -11.29 -3.84 -13.54
N GLU A 48 -12.48 -3.38 -13.90
CA GLU A 48 -12.80 -3.00 -15.29
C GLU A 48 -12.00 -1.79 -15.76
N PHE A 49 -11.81 -0.79 -14.89
CA PHE A 49 -11.08 0.42 -15.26
C PHE A 49 -9.59 0.14 -15.49
N PHE A 50 -8.96 -0.67 -14.63
CA PHE A 50 -7.52 -1.00 -14.72
C PHE A 50 -7.22 -2.33 -15.41
N ALA A 51 -8.12 -2.84 -16.24
CA ALA A 51 -7.93 -4.13 -16.95
C ALA A 51 -6.67 -4.15 -17.84
N GLU A 52 -6.32 -3.01 -18.45
CA GLU A 52 -5.13 -2.84 -19.30
C GLU A 52 -3.90 -2.35 -18.53
N GLY A 53 -4.07 -2.01 -17.25
CA GLY A 53 -3.02 -1.62 -16.32
C GLY A 53 -2.70 -2.71 -15.31
N LEU A 54 -2.26 -2.30 -14.12
CA LEU A 54 -1.99 -3.18 -13.00
C LEU A 54 -2.59 -2.60 -11.72
N LEU A 55 -3.65 -3.24 -11.23
CA LEU A 55 -4.33 -2.88 -9.99
C LEU A 55 -3.75 -3.68 -8.83
N LEU A 56 -3.31 -2.98 -7.78
CA LEU A 56 -2.68 -3.53 -6.59
C LEU A 56 -3.46 -3.12 -5.34
N LEU A 57 -3.81 -4.08 -4.48
CA LEU A 57 -4.38 -3.82 -3.17
C LEU A 57 -3.54 -4.54 -2.09
N PRO A 58 -3.21 -3.87 -0.97
CA PRO A 58 -2.53 -4.53 0.14
C PRO A 58 -3.48 -5.54 0.80
N THR A 59 -3.02 -6.77 0.99
CA THR A 59 -3.80 -7.86 1.61
C THR A 59 -3.11 -8.37 2.87
N HIS A 60 -2.71 -7.43 3.72
CA HIS A 60 -1.91 -7.71 4.92
C HIS A 60 -2.60 -8.67 5.87
N THR A 61 -1.79 -9.47 6.54
CA THR A 61 -2.21 -10.51 7.48
C THR A 61 -1.56 -10.38 8.86
N TRP A 62 -0.75 -9.34 9.08
CA TRP A 62 0.09 -9.17 10.28
C TRP A 62 -0.68 -9.27 11.61
N ARG A 63 -2.00 -9.02 11.61
CA ARG A 63 -2.85 -9.20 12.79
C ARG A 63 -3.07 -10.68 13.12
N PHE A 64 -3.14 -11.53 12.11
CA PHE A 64 -3.47 -12.95 12.21
C PHE A 64 -2.23 -13.84 12.13
N ILE A 65 -1.18 -13.39 11.45
CA ILE A 65 0.09 -14.11 11.31
C ILE A 65 1.12 -13.44 12.21
N ASN A 66 1.42 -14.11 13.31
CA ASN A 66 2.22 -13.59 14.42
C ASN A 66 2.85 -14.74 15.24
N GLU A 67 3.26 -14.49 16.46
CA GLU A 67 3.89 -15.47 17.35
C GLU A 67 2.96 -16.62 17.74
N GLU A 68 1.64 -16.35 17.79
CA GLU A 68 0.61 -17.35 18.17
C GLU A 68 0.16 -18.19 16.97
N ASN A 69 0.11 -17.59 15.78
CA ASN A 69 -0.26 -18.26 14.54
C ASN A 69 0.79 -17.97 13.47
N ARG A 70 1.63 -18.97 13.19
CA ARG A 70 2.82 -18.84 12.32
C ARG A 70 2.62 -19.34 10.89
N VAL A 71 1.38 -19.68 10.50
CA VAL A 71 1.10 -20.27 9.19
C VAL A 71 0.30 -19.26 8.35
N PHE A 72 0.91 -18.80 7.26
CA PHE A 72 0.24 -18.06 6.20
C PHE A 72 -0.10 -19.01 5.06
N ASP A 73 -1.36 -19.11 4.73
CA ASP A 73 -1.87 -19.79 3.53
C ASP A 73 -2.34 -18.73 2.55
N VAL A 74 -1.76 -18.71 1.35
CA VAL A 74 -2.02 -17.65 0.35
C VAL A 74 -3.50 -17.58 -0.03
N ARG A 75 -4.20 -18.71 -0.03
CA ARG A 75 -5.64 -18.79 -0.36
C ARG A 75 -6.53 -18.49 0.83
N ARG A 76 -6.17 -18.96 2.04
CA ARG A 76 -7.06 -19.02 3.19
C ARG A 76 -6.85 -17.91 4.21
N SER A 77 -5.61 -17.44 4.37
CA SER A 77 -5.31 -16.41 5.38
C SER A 77 -6.07 -15.11 5.09
N PRO A 78 -6.94 -14.64 6.02
CA PRO A 78 -7.76 -13.47 5.80
C PRO A 78 -6.92 -12.19 5.79
N CYS A 79 -7.41 -11.16 5.10
CA CYS A 79 -6.83 -9.83 5.11
C CYS A 79 -7.29 -9.04 6.34
N CYS A 80 -6.39 -8.27 6.97
CA CYS A 80 -6.72 -7.45 8.14
C CYS A 80 -6.85 -5.94 7.85
N VAL A 81 -6.74 -5.51 6.58
CA VAL A 81 -6.68 -4.09 6.22
C VAL A 81 -7.90 -3.58 5.43
N GLY A 82 -9.03 -4.25 5.58
CA GLY A 82 -10.31 -3.78 5.08
C GLY A 82 -11.08 -4.77 4.21
N ILE A 83 -12.35 -4.44 3.95
CA ILE A 83 -13.25 -5.32 3.22
C ILE A 83 -12.90 -5.39 1.73
N LEU A 84 -12.52 -4.26 1.11
CA LEU A 84 -12.19 -4.26 -0.32
C LEU A 84 -10.99 -5.16 -0.64
N PRO A 85 -9.84 -5.07 0.06
CA PRO A 85 -8.75 -6.02 -0.14
C PRO A 85 -9.12 -7.47 0.17
N GLU A 86 -9.96 -7.72 1.19
CA GLU A 86 -10.40 -9.08 1.53
C GLU A 86 -11.24 -9.72 0.43
N LEU A 87 -12.18 -8.98 -0.15
CA LEU A 87 -12.99 -9.47 -1.26
C LEU A 87 -12.18 -9.53 -2.57
N PHE A 88 -11.31 -8.54 -2.80
CA PHE A 88 -10.48 -8.47 -4.02
C PHE A 88 -9.60 -9.72 -4.20
N ARG A 89 -8.89 -10.14 -3.14
CA ARG A 89 -8.00 -11.32 -3.21
C ARG A 89 -8.72 -12.62 -3.56
N GLN A 90 -10.05 -12.66 -3.45
CA GLN A 90 -10.89 -13.83 -3.76
C GLN A 90 -11.50 -13.76 -5.16
N ARG A 91 -11.33 -12.66 -5.89
CA ARG A 91 -11.88 -12.48 -7.23
C ARG A 91 -11.15 -13.33 -8.28
N PRO A 92 -11.87 -13.84 -9.29
CA PRO A 92 -11.24 -14.53 -10.42
C PRO A 92 -10.18 -13.66 -11.10
N GLY A 93 -9.03 -14.25 -11.42
CA GLY A 93 -7.92 -13.57 -12.09
C GLY A 93 -7.03 -12.72 -11.18
N VAL A 94 -7.38 -12.59 -9.91
CA VAL A 94 -6.51 -11.94 -8.92
C VAL A 94 -5.47 -12.92 -8.40
N VAL A 95 -4.21 -12.48 -8.36
CA VAL A 95 -3.07 -13.20 -7.80
C VAL A 95 -2.67 -12.56 -6.48
N ARG A 96 -2.26 -13.35 -5.50
CA ARG A 96 -1.78 -12.85 -4.20
C ARG A 96 -0.33 -13.26 -3.98
N SER A 97 0.50 -12.32 -3.48
CA SER A 97 1.90 -12.59 -3.19
C SER A 97 2.09 -13.53 -1.99
N LEU A 98 3.23 -14.22 -1.96
CA LEU A 98 3.60 -15.17 -0.90
C LEU A 98 4.21 -14.50 0.34
N HIS A 99 4.14 -13.18 0.44
CA HIS A 99 4.62 -12.46 1.62
C HIS A 99 3.71 -12.74 2.83
N PRO A 100 4.21 -13.35 3.94
CA PRO A 100 3.34 -13.88 4.99
C PRO A 100 2.62 -12.82 5.83
N THR A 101 3.14 -11.58 5.92
CA THR A 101 2.54 -10.53 6.76
C THR A 101 2.04 -9.33 5.97
N HIS A 102 2.71 -8.97 4.87
CA HIS A 102 2.40 -7.80 4.05
C HIS A 102 2.11 -8.18 2.59
N SER A 103 1.41 -9.30 2.38
CA SER A 103 1.02 -9.72 1.03
C SER A 103 0.27 -8.63 0.29
N MET A 104 0.42 -8.63 -1.01
CA MET A 104 -0.26 -7.78 -1.97
C MET A 104 -1.08 -8.65 -2.92
N ALA A 105 -2.28 -8.22 -3.27
CA ALA A 105 -3.05 -8.82 -4.35
C ALA A 105 -2.97 -7.94 -5.60
N ALA A 106 -2.90 -8.56 -6.76
CA ALA A 106 -2.72 -7.90 -8.05
C ALA A 106 -3.71 -8.44 -9.10
N TYR A 107 -4.20 -7.55 -9.95
CA TYR A 107 -5.05 -7.87 -11.10
C TYR A 107 -4.65 -7.01 -12.29
N GLY A 108 -4.72 -7.60 -13.50
CA GLY A 108 -4.41 -6.93 -14.74
C GLY A 108 -3.08 -7.37 -15.34
N LYS A 109 -2.54 -6.54 -16.19
CA LYS A 109 -1.39 -6.89 -17.03
C LYS A 109 -0.12 -7.07 -16.20
N GLY A 110 0.45 -8.28 -16.28
CA GLY A 110 1.72 -8.59 -15.58
C GLY A 110 1.57 -8.85 -14.08
N ALA A 111 0.35 -9.05 -13.56
CA ALA A 111 0.08 -9.23 -12.12
C ALA A 111 0.94 -10.32 -11.48
N ALA A 112 1.06 -11.50 -12.07
CA ALA A 112 1.87 -12.59 -11.53
C ALA A 112 3.37 -12.21 -11.47
N ALA A 113 3.91 -11.69 -12.56
CA ALA A 113 5.32 -11.30 -12.63
C ALA A 113 5.66 -10.16 -11.66
N TYR A 114 4.72 -9.23 -11.42
CA TYR A 114 4.92 -8.17 -10.45
C TYR A 114 5.08 -8.68 -9.01
N LEU A 115 4.43 -9.78 -8.67
CA LEU A 115 4.43 -10.38 -7.33
C LEU A 115 5.53 -11.43 -7.11
N GLU A 116 6.35 -11.72 -8.13
CA GLU A 116 7.43 -12.70 -8.00
C GLU A 116 8.48 -12.29 -6.96
N GLY A 117 9.08 -13.29 -6.29
CA GLY A 117 10.17 -13.08 -5.32
C GLY A 117 9.72 -12.67 -3.91
N GLU A 118 8.43 -12.48 -3.66
CA GLU A 118 7.91 -12.09 -2.34
C GLU A 118 8.06 -13.20 -1.27
N LEU A 119 8.31 -14.44 -1.68
CA LEU A 119 8.65 -15.54 -0.77
C LEU A 119 10.04 -15.35 -0.12
N ASP A 120 10.95 -14.66 -0.80
CA ASP A 120 12.32 -14.40 -0.34
C ASP A 120 12.40 -13.13 0.52
N ALA A 121 11.29 -12.41 0.70
CA ALA A 121 11.23 -11.24 1.55
C ALA A 121 11.49 -11.61 3.01
N ASN A 122 12.25 -10.78 3.71
CA ASN A 122 12.58 -10.96 5.13
C ASN A 122 12.14 -9.77 6.01
N THR A 123 11.57 -8.74 5.40
CA THR A 123 11.01 -7.55 6.04
C THR A 123 9.68 -7.18 5.38
N PRO A 124 8.80 -6.43 6.04
CA PRO A 124 7.47 -6.08 5.53
C PRO A 124 7.44 -5.41 4.16
N CYS A 125 8.44 -4.58 3.87
CA CYS A 125 8.55 -3.83 2.62
C CYS A 125 9.98 -3.96 2.04
N THR A 126 10.48 -5.19 1.96
CA THR A 126 11.84 -5.51 1.51
C THR A 126 12.21 -4.70 0.25
N PRO A 127 13.39 -4.05 0.23
CA PRO A 127 13.89 -3.36 -0.96
C PRO A 127 13.89 -4.28 -2.19
N GLY A 128 13.36 -3.79 -3.31
CA GLY A 128 13.13 -4.59 -4.51
C GLY A 128 11.85 -5.46 -4.48
N GLY A 129 11.11 -5.49 -3.38
CA GLY A 129 9.80 -6.14 -3.27
C GLY A 129 8.66 -5.31 -3.87
N CYS A 130 7.42 -5.82 -3.74
CA CYS A 130 6.23 -5.24 -4.39
C CYS A 130 6.03 -3.75 -4.15
N TYR A 131 6.30 -3.26 -2.94
CA TYR A 131 6.13 -1.84 -2.62
C TYR A 131 7.20 -0.97 -3.28
N ASP A 132 8.48 -1.39 -3.27
CA ASP A 132 9.57 -0.63 -3.89
C ASP A 132 9.51 -0.68 -5.43
N ARG A 133 9.07 -1.80 -6.01
CA ARG A 133 8.86 -1.94 -7.47
C ARG A 133 7.89 -0.93 -8.04
N LEU A 134 6.98 -0.38 -7.20
CA LEU A 134 6.02 0.63 -7.65
C LEU A 134 6.73 1.88 -8.22
N ARG A 135 7.89 2.24 -7.67
CA ARG A 135 8.72 3.33 -8.22
C ARG A 135 9.25 3.01 -9.61
N ALA A 136 9.86 1.83 -9.75
CA ALA A 136 10.43 1.40 -11.04
C ALA A 136 9.35 1.26 -12.13
N ALA A 137 8.12 0.96 -11.72
CA ALA A 137 6.95 0.90 -12.59
C ALA A 137 6.32 2.28 -12.88
N HIS A 138 6.90 3.39 -12.43
CA HIS A 138 6.30 4.74 -12.49
C HIS A 138 4.85 4.73 -11.95
N GLY A 139 4.64 3.92 -10.91
CA GLY A 139 3.31 3.65 -10.37
C GLY A 139 2.76 4.79 -9.53
N LYS A 140 1.49 4.63 -9.20
CA LYS A 140 0.74 5.58 -8.38
C LYS A 140 0.25 4.93 -7.10
N VAL A 141 0.05 5.76 -6.07
CA VAL A 141 -0.63 5.36 -4.83
C VAL A 141 -1.91 6.17 -4.72
N LEU A 142 -3.04 5.49 -4.60
CA LEU A 142 -4.33 6.13 -4.32
C LEU A 142 -4.74 5.85 -2.88
N LEU A 143 -4.86 6.90 -2.09
CA LEU A 143 -5.43 6.87 -0.75
C LEU A 143 -6.92 7.17 -0.86
N LEU A 144 -7.73 6.12 -1.00
CA LEU A 144 -9.17 6.20 -1.25
C LEU A 144 -9.91 6.27 0.09
N GLY A 145 -10.24 7.48 0.55
CA GLY A 145 -10.93 7.71 1.81
C GLY A 145 -10.11 7.37 3.06
N VAL A 146 -8.79 7.35 2.92
CA VAL A 146 -7.80 7.19 4.00
C VAL A 146 -6.70 8.25 3.85
N THR A 147 -5.89 8.44 4.89
CA THR A 147 -4.75 9.36 4.89
C THR A 147 -3.43 8.61 4.75
N HIS A 148 -2.32 9.34 4.72
CA HIS A 148 -0.98 8.76 4.74
C HIS A 148 -0.70 7.85 5.95
N ALA A 149 -1.48 7.93 7.05
CA ALA A 149 -1.42 6.97 8.15
C ALA A 149 -1.68 5.50 7.72
N ARG A 150 -2.23 5.28 6.53
CA ARG A 150 -2.46 3.93 5.95
C ARG A 150 -1.57 3.64 4.74
N ASN A 151 -0.65 4.56 4.41
CA ASN A 151 0.20 4.46 3.24
C ASN A 151 1.43 3.57 3.49
N THR A 152 1.27 2.28 3.32
CA THR A 152 2.37 1.31 3.50
C THR A 152 3.55 1.56 2.55
N PHE A 153 3.33 2.24 1.42
CA PHE A 153 4.43 2.61 0.51
C PHE A 153 5.53 3.43 1.23
N ILE A 154 5.18 4.26 2.22
CA ILE A 154 6.17 5.05 2.96
C ILE A 154 7.10 4.14 3.77
N HIS A 155 6.61 3.01 4.30
CA HIS A 155 7.48 2.02 4.95
C HIS A 155 8.52 1.46 3.98
N SER A 156 8.17 1.24 2.70
CA SER A 156 9.18 0.80 1.73
C SER A 156 10.27 1.85 1.51
N VAL A 157 9.92 3.13 1.57
CA VAL A 157 10.91 4.21 1.52
C VAL A 157 11.82 4.18 2.74
N GLU A 158 11.26 4.00 3.95
CA GLU A 158 12.05 3.86 5.17
C GLU A 158 13.01 2.67 5.11
N GLU A 159 12.56 1.52 4.57
CA GLU A 159 13.41 0.33 4.44
C GLU A 159 14.51 0.51 3.39
N VAL A 160 14.21 1.11 2.23
CA VAL A 160 15.22 1.45 1.21
C VAL A 160 16.27 2.42 1.76
N LEU A 161 15.86 3.38 2.59
CA LEU A 161 16.76 4.34 3.23
C LEU A 161 17.46 3.76 4.47
N ASN A 162 17.14 2.53 4.86
CA ASN A 162 17.64 1.88 6.06
C ASN A 162 17.46 2.76 7.31
N VAL A 163 16.27 3.35 7.47
CA VAL A 163 15.94 4.18 8.63
C VAL A 163 16.07 3.35 9.90
N PRO A 164 16.83 3.81 10.93
CA PRO A 164 17.06 3.05 12.14
C PRO A 164 15.75 2.83 12.94
N ASN A 165 15.74 1.81 13.79
CA ASN A 165 14.64 1.53 14.73
C ASN A 165 13.27 1.35 14.05
N ARG A 166 13.23 0.74 12.86
CA ARG A 166 11.98 0.45 12.12
C ARG A 166 11.60 -1.01 12.09
N LEU A 167 12.54 -1.90 12.41
CA LEU A 167 12.33 -3.34 12.32
C LEU A 167 12.75 -4.01 13.62
N THR A 168 12.06 -5.11 13.98
CA THR A 168 12.46 -5.96 15.10
C THR A 168 13.87 -6.51 14.92
N ASP A 169 14.62 -6.68 16.01
CA ASP A 169 15.99 -7.22 15.95
C ASP A 169 16.00 -8.68 15.49
N LYS A 170 15.05 -9.47 15.98
CA LYS A 170 14.95 -10.90 15.69
C LYS A 170 13.83 -11.17 14.69
N PRO A 171 14.08 -11.97 13.65
CA PRO A 171 13.03 -12.43 12.76
C PRO A 171 12.17 -13.50 13.44
N LEU A 172 10.91 -13.53 13.07
CA LEU A 172 9.97 -14.59 13.42
C LEU A 172 10.01 -15.65 12.33
N GLN A 173 10.18 -16.92 12.72
CA GLN A 173 10.04 -18.05 11.80
C GLN A 173 8.56 -18.27 11.50
N LEU A 174 8.20 -18.27 10.21
CA LEU A 174 6.85 -18.47 9.71
C LEU A 174 6.83 -19.58 8.65
N THR A 175 5.66 -20.18 8.44
CA THR A 175 5.40 -21.11 7.33
C THR A 175 4.50 -20.43 6.32
N VAL A 176 4.89 -20.45 5.06
CA VAL A 176 4.09 -19.98 3.91
C VAL A 176 3.58 -21.23 3.18
N VAL A 177 2.27 -21.33 3.01
CA VAL A 177 1.63 -22.36 2.17
C VAL A 177 1.27 -21.71 0.85
N ASP A 178 1.86 -22.16 -0.23
CA ASP A 178 1.63 -21.63 -1.57
C ASP A 178 0.33 -22.17 -2.23
N GLU A 179 0.07 -21.77 -3.47
CA GLU A 179 -1.12 -22.19 -4.19
C GLU A 179 -1.16 -23.70 -4.50
N ALA A 180 -0.04 -24.36 -4.59
CA ALA A 180 0.06 -25.80 -4.79
C ALA A 180 -0.07 -26.60 -3.48
N GLY A 181 -0.08 -25.89 -2.32
CA GLY A 181 -0.08 -26.48 -0.98
C GLY A 181 1.31 -26.83 -0.48
N ALA A 182 2.37 -26.46 -1.20
CA ALA A 182 3.74 -26.63 -0.71
C ALA A 182 4.02 -25.68 0.44
N GLN A 183 4.81 -26.14 1.42
CA GLN A 183 5.15 -25.39 2.61
C GLN A 183 6.59 -24.89 2.54
N HIS A 184 6.76 -23.59 2.78
CA HIS A 184 8.04 -22.90 2.76
C HIS A 184 8.31 -22.28 4.14
N THR A 185 9.50 -22.50 4.68
CA THR A 185 9.92 -21.82 5.91
C THR A 185 10.58 -20.49 5.56
N VAL A 186 10.09 -19.41 6.16
CA VAL A 186 10.63 -18.06 5.98
C VAL A 186 10.92 -17.41 7.33
N TYR A 187 11.78 -16.40 7.33
CA TYR A 187 12.17 -15.65 8.52
C TYR A 187 11.85 -14.17 8.31
N MET A 188 10.85 -13.65 9.04
CA MET A 188 10.27 -12.34 8.82
C MET A 188 10.52 -11.42 10.01
N ARG A 189 11.17 -10.28 9.80
CA ARG A 189 11.18 -9.16 10.74
C ARG A 189 9.84 -8.42 10.65
N ARG A 190 9.50 -7.64 11.68
CA ARG A 190 8.26 -6.87 11.74
C ARG A 190 8.59 -5.39 11.85
N HIS A 191 7.72 -4.53 11.32
CA HIS A 191 7.79 -3.11 11.66
C HIS A 191 7.57 -2.94 13.15
N TYR A 192 8.49 -2.22 13.78
CA TYR A 192 8.46 -1.96 15.20
C TYR A 192 9.29 -0.74 15.54
N ASN A 193 8.77 0.09 16.43
CA ASN A 193 9.51 1.14 17.10
C ASN A 193 9.07 1.19 18.56
N ALA A 194 10.00 1.14 19.51
CA ALA A 194 9.69 1.09 20.94
C ALA A 194 9.08 2.40 21.46
N GLN A 195 9.43 3.55 20.84
CA GLN A 195 8.95 4.87 21.23
C GLN A 195 7.63 5.24 20.54
N GLN A 196 7.42 4.73 19.30
CA GLN A 196 6.23 4.99 18.50
C GLN A 196 5.75 3.67 17.85
N PRO A 197 4.98 2.84 18.60
CA PRO A 197 4.51 1.54 18.10
C PRO A 197 3.61 1.65 16.86
N HIS A 198 2.98 2.80 16.64
CA HIS A 198 2.10 3.10 15.52
C HIS A 198 2.71 4.15 14.58
N ILE A 199 3.97 3.98 14.23
CA ILE A 199 4.75 4.96 13.45
C ILE A 199 4.05 5.41 12.16
N SER A 200 3.26 4.55 11.51
CA SER A 200 2.52 4.92 10.30
C SER A 200 1.51 6.04 10.51
N GLU A 201 1.02 6.25 11.74
CA GLU A 201 0.12 7.37 12.04
C GLU A 201 0.82 8.72 11.87
N ASP A 202 2.15 8.75 12.01
CA ASP A 202 2.98 9.95 11.85
C ASP A 202 3.32 10.27 10.39
N PHE A 203 3.03 9.39 9.43
CA PHE A 203 3.26 9.65 8.02
C PHE A 203 2.41 10.82 7.47
N VAL A 204 1.32 11.15 8.14
CA VAL A 204 0.52 12.36 7.83
C VAL A 204 1.32 13.65 7.98
N LYS A 205 2.43 13.66 8.73
CA LYS A 205 3.33 14.81 8.86
C LYS A 205 3.94 15.26 7.53
N LEU A 206 3.98 14.38 6.53
CA LEU A 206 4.48 14.69 5.17
C LEU A 206 3.39 15.03 4.17
N GLU A 207 2.11 14.97 4.53
CA GLU A 207 1.02 15.20 3.57
C GLU A 207 1.15 16.56 2.87
N GLN A 208 1.39 17.64 3.65
CA GLN A 208 1.57 18.96 3.06
C GLN A 208 2.82 19.04 2.17
N ALA A 209 3.92 18.38 2.56
CA ALA A 209 5.12 18.32 1.74
C ALA A 209 4.88 17.66 0.37
N TYR A 210 4.10 16.57 0.35
CA TYR A 210 3.75 15.89 -0.89
C TYR A 210 2.88 16.76 -1.80
N LEU A 211 1.91 17.50 -1.22
CA LEU A 211 1.06 18.42 -1.96
C LEU A 211 1.86 19.61 -2.52
N ASP A 212 2.67 20.26 -1.69
CA ASP A 212 3.46 21.44 -2.07
C ASP A 212 4.50 21.12 -3.16
N CYS A 213 5.09 19.92 -3.11
CA CYS A 213 6.06 19.46 -4.09
C CYS A 213 5.42 18.87 -5.36
N GLY A 214 4.09 18.75 -5.44
CA GLY A 214 3.41 18.13 -6.58
C GLY A 214 3.53 16.60 -6.65
N ALA A 215 4.02 15.96 -5.57
CA ALA A 215 4.07 14.49 -5.46
C ALA A 215 2.69 13.87 -5.23
N ALA A 216 1.74 14.67 -4.74
CA ALA A 216 0.38 14.26 -4.47
C ALA A 216 -0.61 15.36 -4.84
N ARG A 217 -1.87 14.98 -5.04
CA ARG A 217 -2.99 15.91 -5.18
C ARG A 217 -4.26 15.36 -4.59
N ASN A 218 -5.11 16.26 -4.10
CA ASN A 218 -6.43 15.90 -3.60
C ASN A 218 -7.39 15.59 -4.76
N THR A 219 -8.25 14.60 -4.54
CA THR A 219 -9.28 14.16 -5.51
C THR A 219 -10.45 13.52 -4.77
N LYS A 220 -11.41 12.94 -5.51
CA LYS A 220 -12.61 12.30 -4.95
C LYS A 220 -12.93 10.99 -5.64
N PHE A 221 -13.59 10.07 -4.88
CA PHE A 221 -14.18 8.84 -5.38
C PHE A 221 -15.47 8.57 -4.61
N GLY A 222 -16.61 8.74 -5.23
CA GLY A 222 -17.87 8.85 -4.50
C GLY A 222 -17.83 10.02 -3.51
N ASP A 223 -18.23 9.77 -2.27
CA ASP A 223 -18.12 10.75 -1.18
C ASP A 223 -16.71 10.81 -0.57
N ALA A 224 -15.84 9.85 -0.89
CA ALA A 224 -14.51 9.77 -0.30
C ALA A 224 -13.60 10.90 -0.76
N SER A 225 -13.01 11.64 0.18
CA SER A 225 -11.83 12.45 -0.08
C SER A 225 -10.65 11.51 -0.32
N CYS A 226 -9.94 11.74 -1.41
CA CYS A 226 -8.84 10.88 -1.86
C CYS A 226 -7.57 11.71 -2.07
N ILE A 227 -6.42 11.04 -1.97
CA ILE A 227 -5.12 11.62 -2.32
C ILE A 227 -4.50 10.71 -3.39
N LEU A 228 -4.27 11.24 -4.58
CA LEU A 228 -3.56 10.53 -5.64
C LEU A 228 -2.11 10.97 -5.67
N CYS A 229 -1.20 10.02 -5.51
CA CYS A 229 0.23 10.25 -5.35
C CYS A 229 1.02 9.61 -6.50
N ASP A 230 2.16 10.21 -6.83
CA ASP A 230 3.21 9.62 -7.64
C ASP A 230 4.22 8.90 -6.75
N ALA A 231 4.52 7.62 -7.02
CA ALA A 231 5.38 6.82 -6.15
C ALA A 231 6.82 7.34 -6.09
N GLU A 232 7.40 7.79 -7.23
CA GLU A 232 8.73 8.37 -7.24
C GLU A 232 8.75 9.72 -6.53
N GLY A 233 7.70 10.53 -6.72
CA GLY A 233 7.54 11.80 -6.00
C GLY A 233 7.48 11.60 -4.49
N LEU A 234 6.68 10.65 -4.00
CA LEU A 234 6.64 10.29 -2.57
C LEU A 234 8.03 9.88 -2.07
N PHE A 235 8.73 9.04 -2.82
CA PHE A 235 10.08 8.60 -2.45
C PHE A 235 11.05 9.77 -2.35
N ARG A 236 11.11 10.64 -3.37
CA ARG A 236 12.04 11.77 -3.43
C ARG A 236 11.81 12.76 -2.29
N VAL A 237 10.54 13.11 -2.03
CA VAL A 237 10.18 14.01 -0.92
C VAL A 237 10.54 13.37 0.43
N THR A 238 10.12 12.13 0.67
CA THR A 238 10.43 11.42 1.93
C THR A 238 11.93 11.34 2.17
N ARG A 239 12.69 10.91 1.17
CA ARG A 239 14.17 10.82 1.26
C ARG A 239 14.79 12.16 1.62
N HIS A 240 14.36 13.24 0.95
CA HIS A 240 14.92 14.57 1.20
C HIS A 240 14.61 15.05 2.62
N VAL A 241 13.38 14.86 3.05
CA VAL A 241 12.92 15.29 4.39
C VAL A 241 13.61 14.49 5.50
N LEU A 242 13.83 13.18 5.30
CA LEU A 242 14.48 12.33 6.30
C LEU A 242 16.01 12.42 6.28
N ALA A 243 16.64 12.94 5.23
CA ALA A 243 18.09 13.00 5.11
C ALA A 243 18.81 13.67 6.31
N PRO A 244 18.35 14.82 6.84
CA PRO A 244 18.98 15.44 8.00
C PRO A 244 18.64 14.78 9.34
N ASN A 245 17.48 14.09 9.42
CA ASN A 245 17.03 13.34 10.59
C ASN A 245 16.19 12.13 10.15
N PRO A 246 16.80 10.93 10.04
CA PRO A 246 16.08 9.73 9.65
C PRO A 246 14.94 9.33 10.59
N GLU A 247 14.98 9.77 11.85
CA GLU A 247 13.94 9.49 12.84
C GLU A 247 12.92 10.64 13.01
N ALA A 248 12.83 11.56 12.04
CA ALA A 248 11.95 12.73 12.12
C ALA A 248 10.48 12.36 12.43
N PHE A 249 9.96 11.25 11.93
CA PHE A 249 8.60 10.80 12.26
C PHE A 249 8.40 10.55 13.76
N VAL A 250 9.43 10.08 14.47
CA VAL A 250 9.37 9.79 15.91
C VAL A 250 9.73 11.02 16.74
N THR A 251 10.80 11.72 16.37
CA THR A 251 11.45 12.72 17.21
C THR A 251 10.94 14.14 16.98
N GLU A 252 10.27 14.41 15.86
CA GLU A 252 9.77 15.74 15.52
C GLU A 252 8.23 15.75 15.57
N PRO A 253 7.61 16.57 16.41
CA PRO A 253 6.14 16.67 16.46
C PRO A 253 5.57 17.24 15.17
N ILE A 254 6.30 18.12 14.50
CA ILE A 254 5.98 18.74 13.22
C ILE A 254 7.26 18.76 12.38
N ILE A 255 7.13 18.38 11.11
CA ILE A 255 8.22 18.56 10.14
C ILE A 255 8.03 19.96 9.51
N PRO A 256 9.01 20.85 9.63
CA PRO A 256 8.83 22.23 9.19
C PRO A 256 8.94 22.38 7.67
N PRO A 257 8.22 23.34 7.04
CA PRO A 257 8.19 23.55 5.59
C PRO A 257 9.56 23.76 4.95
N GLU A 258 10.51 24.32 5.66
CA GLU A 258 11.88 24.54 5.18
C GLU A 258 12.58 23.25 4.74
N ARG A 259 12.07 22.09 5.21
CA ARG A 259 12.57 20.76 4.83
C ARG A 259 12.24 20.39 3.37
N TRP A 260 11.19 20.98 2.78
CA TRP A 260 10.76 20.59 1.42
C TRP A 260 10.59 21.75 0.43
N GLN A 261 10.58 23.01 0.86
CA GLN A 261 10.36 24.17 -0.04
C GLN A 261 11.33 24.28 -1.23
N LYS A 262 12.49 23.61 -1.15
CA LYS A 262 13.51 23.61 -2.24
C LYS A 262 13.47 22.35 -3.10
N ILE A 263 12.53 21.44 -2.88
CA ILE A 263 12.41 20.22 -3.68
C ILE A 263 11.74 20.57 -5.01
N ILE A 264 12.38 20.21 -6.11
CA ILE A 264 11.82 20.26 -7.47
C ILE A 264 11.69 18.81 -7.93
N LEU A 265 10.45 18.36 -8.23
CA LEU A 265 10.14 17.02 -8.73
C LEU A 265 10.23 16.93 -10.25
#